data_404052a86affb52b378f6f81b80a4289
#
_entry.id   404052a86affb52b378f6f81b80a4289
#
_cell.length_a   1.000
_cell.length_b   1.000
_cell.length_c   1.000
_cell.angle_alpha   90.00
_cell.angle_beta   90.00
_cell.angle_gamma   90.00
#
_symmetry.space_group_name_H-M   'P 1'
#
loop_
_entity.id
_entity.type
_entity.pdbx_description
1 polymer ?
#
loop_
_entity_poly.entity_id
_entity_poly.type
_entity_poly.pdbx_seq_one_letter_code
_entity_poly.pdbx_strand_id
1 'polypeptide(L)'
;MKAAYLHKATNEEIRNRFDNDVERFSNLDTGQMTTIDAPLTMELCTEAAKYVNPNATQLLDIGCGAGNYTLKMLSKVKNLNCTLNDLSMPMLQRAKERVTAQTAGTVTLVQDDMRNLDLPGNHFDIILAAATLHHLRSDEDWELVFTKFYNILKPGGSIWISDLIAHDSVPINQLFHQNYSDYLDTLGGSEYREKVFDYIAHEDTPRSVNYQTALLSKVGFKQVEILHKNSYFAAFGGIK
;
A
#
# COMPACT_ATOMS: atom_id res chain seq x y z
N MET A 1 -4.46 24.19 -7.79
CA MET A 1 -4.43 22.81 -7.28
C MET A 1 -5.42 22.51 -6.14
N LYS A 2 -5.73 23.42 -5.21
CA LYS A 2 -6.72 23.17 -4.12
C LYS A 2 -8.16 22.85 -4.58
N ALA A 3 -8.58 23.27 -5.77
CA ALA A 3 -9.95 23.06 -6.25
C ALA A 3 -10.25 21.61 -6.71
N ALA A 4 -9.24 20.82 -7.07
CA ALA A 4 -9.41 19.46 -7.57
C ALA A 4 -9.77 18.44 -6.47
N TYR A 5 -9.59 18.79 -5.19
CA TYR A 5 -9.86 17.87 -4.07
C TYR A 5 -11.19 18.11 -3.36
N LEU A 6 -11.94 19.16 -3.78
CA LEU A 6 -13.19 19.56 -3.12
C LEU A 6 -14.34 18.52 -3.22
N HIS A 7 -14.18 17.48 -4.04
CA HIS A 7 -15.17 16.43 -4.24
C HIS A 7 -14.64 15.02 -3.97
N LYS A 8 -13.43 14.90 -3.38
CA LYS A 8 -12.87 13.60 -3.01
C LYS A 8 -13.48 13.10 -1.70
N ALA A 9 -13.67 11.79 -1.60
CA ALA A 9 -14.14 11.15 -0.39
C ALA A 9 -13.31 11.54 0.84
N THR A 10 -13.98 11.73 1.95
CA THR A 10 -13.36 11.98 3.25
C THR A 10 -12.77 10.68 3.83
N ASN A 11 -11.87 10.80 4.79
CA ASN A 11 -11.34 9.63 5.51
C ASN A 11 -12.46 8.82 6.18
N GLU A 12 -13.53 9.48 6.63
CA GLU A 12 -14.66 8.79 7.24
C GLU A 12 -15.46 7.97 6.21
N GLU A 13 -15.70 8.50 5.03
CA GLU A 13 -16.36 7.77 3.93
C GLU A 13 -15.52 6.57 3.49
N ILE A 14 -14.20 6.76 3.32
CA ILE A 14 -13.26 5.69 3.01
C ILE A 14 -13.28 4.62 4.11
N ARG A 15 -13.15 5.01 5.37
CA ARG A 15 -13.22 4.08 6.50
C ARG A 15 -14.52 3.29 6.51
N ASN A 16 -15.67 3.96 6.40
CA ASN A 16 -16.98 3.30 6.44
C ASN A 16 -17.14 2.27 5.32
N ARG A 17 -16.58 2.53 4.14
CA ARG A 17 -16.57 1.56 3.05
C ARG A 17 -15.74 0.33 3.41
N PHE A 18 -14.53 0.51 3.93
CA PHE A 18 -13.67 -0.61 4.33
C PHE A 18 -14.26 -1.40 5.51
N ASP A 19 -14.92 -0.74 6.46
CA ASP A 19 -15.60 -1.41 7.58
C ASP A 19 -16.65 -2.43 7.09
N ASN A 20 -17.26 -2.20 5.93
CA ASN A 20 -18.26 -3.08 5.33
C ASN A 20 -17.68 -4.14 4.35
N ASP A 21 -16.39 -4.10 4.03
CA ASP A 21 -15.77 -4.90 2.97
C ASP A 21 -14.74 -5.94 3.50
N VAL A 22 -14.75 -6.22 4.81
CA VAL A 22 -13.74 -7.06 5.48
C VAL A 22 -13.63 -8.45 4.85
N GLU A 23 -14.75 -9.10 4.55
CA GLU A 23 -14.74 -10.45 3.98
C GLU A 23 -14.09 -10.46 2.58
N ARG A 24 -14.41 -9.48 1.75
CA ARG A 24 -13.83 -9.34 0.42
C ARG A 24 -12.31 -9.18 0.49
N PHE A 25 -11.80 -8.30 1.35
CA PHE A 25 -10.36 -8.06 1.51
C PHE A 25 -9.63 -9.15 2.29
N SER A 26 -10.34 -10.02 3.02
CA SER A 26 -9.75 -11.19 3.67
C SER A 26 -9.36 -12.28 2.67
N ASN A 27 -10.03 -12.32 1.51
CA ASN A 27 -9.76 -13.26 0.43
C ASN A 27 -8.89 -12.58 -0.64
N LEU A 28 -7.73 -13.18 -0.94
CA LEU A 28 -6.79 -12.65 -1.94
C LEU A 28 -7.40 -12.57 -3.35
N ASP A 29 -8.21 -13.55 -3.74
CA ASP A 29 -8.78 -13.60 -5.08
C ASP A 29 -9.80 -12.48 -5.31
N THR A 30 -10.59 -12.14 -4.29
CA THR A 30 -11.61 -11.09 -4.41
C THR A 30 -11.11 -9.71 -4.01
N GLY A 31 -10.23 -9.62 -3.02
CA GLY A 31 -9.73 -8.35 -2.48
C GLY A 31 -8.79 -7.61 -3.43
N GLN A 32 -8.11 -8.35 -4.30
CA GLN A 32 -7.11 -7.79 -5.23
C GLN A 32 -7.49 -7.98 -6.72
N MET A 33 -8.71 -8.40 -7.00
CA MET A 33 -9.15 -8.73 -8.35
C MET A 33 -8.98 -7.59 -9.36
N THR A 34 -9.13 -6.33 -8.93
CA THR A 34 -8.92 -5.16 -9.79
C THR A 34 -7.44 -4.77 -9.96
N THR A 35 -6.54 -5.37 -9.20
CA THR A 35 -5.11 -5.05 -9.25
C THR A 35 -4.39 -5.99 -10.20
N ILE A 36 -3.93 -5.46 -11.33
CA ILE A 36 -3.16 -6.25 -12.30
C ILE A 36 -1.87 -6.76 -11.63
N ASP A 37 -1.58 -8.05 -11.81
CA ASP A 37 -0.40 -8.73 -11.26
C ASP A 37 -0.29 -8.71 -9.72
N ALA A 38 -1.39 -8.56 -8.99
CA ALA A 38 -1.38 -8.48 -7.54
C ALA A 38 -0.62 -9.63 -6.83
N PRO A 39 -0.77 -10.91 -7.22
CA PRO A 39 0.01 -11.99 -6.62
C PRO A 39 1.53 -11.84 -6.87
N LEU A 40 1.93 -11.38 -8.06
CA LEU A 40 3.33 -11.16 -8.41
C LEU A 40 3.93 -10.00 -7.62
N THR A 41 3.24 -8.88 -7.52
CA THR A 41 3.72 -7.70 -6.78
C THR A 41 3.84 -8.00 -5.28
N MET A 42 2.89 -8.74 -4.70
CA MET A 42 2.98 -9.21 -3.31
C MET A 42 4.19 -10.12 -3.11
N GLU A 43 4.45 -11.06 -4.02
CA GLU A 43 5.63 -11.93 -3.97
C GLU A 43 6.91 -11.10 -4.02
N LEU A 44 7.03 -10.20 -5.00
CA LEU A 44 8.23 -9.39 -5.20
C LEU A 44 8.52 -8.46 -4.01
N CYS A 45 7.52 -7.76 -3.48
CA CYS A 45 7.69 -6.88 -2.31
C CYS A 45 8.17 -7.67 -1.08
N THR A 46 7.57 -8.83 -0.83
CA THR A 46 7.92 -9.62 0.36
C THR A 46 9.24 -10.38 0.20
N GLU A 47 9.61 -10.79 -1.02
CA GLU A 47 10.96 -11.33 -1.29
C GLU A 47 12.02 -10.24 -1.16
N ALA A 48 11.81 -9.05 -1.74
CA ALA A 48 12.75 -7.94 -1.59
C ALA A 48 12.97 -7.59 -0.11
N ALA A 49 11.89 -7.50 0.67
CA ALA A 49 11.97 -7.28 2.11
C ALA A 49 12.82 -8.36 2.81
N LYS A 50 12.61 -9.64 2.51
CA LYS A 50 13.38 -10.76 3.07
C LYS A 50 14.86 -10.71 2.67
N TYR A 51 15.15 -10.43 1.38
CA TYR A 51 16.53 -10.38 0.92
C TYR A 51 17.33 -9.23 1.53
N VAL A 52 16.69 -8.08 1.73
CA VAL A 52 17.30 -6.90 2.35
C VAL A 52 17.41 -7.07 3.88
N ASN A 53 16.35 -7.57 4.51
CA ASN A 53 16.26 -7.68 5.97
C ASN A 53 15.97 -9.13 6.43
N PRO A 54 16.89 -10.10 6.18
CA PRO A 54 16.63 -11.52 6.48
C PRO A 54 16.48 -11.82 7.98
N ASN A 55 17.01 -10.95 8.82
CA ASN A 55 16.95 -11.06 10.28
C ASN A 55 16.00 -10.02 10.90
N ALA A 56 15.02 -9.53 10.13
CA ALA A 56 14.04 -8.59 10.63
C ALA A 56 13.29 -9.14 11.85
N THR A 57 13.00 -8.25 12.78
CA THR A 57 12.19 -8.53 13.98
C THR A 57 10.99 -7.62 14.12
N GLN A 58 10.98 -6.48 13.44
CA GLN A 58 9.95 -5.45 13.53
C GLN A 58 9.39 -5.12 12.14
N LEU A 59 8.12 -5.42 11.94
CA LEU A 59 7.36 -5.14 10.72
C LEU A 59 6.30 -4.07 10.99
N LEU A 60 6.18 -3.11 10.11
CA LEU A 60 5.03 -2.21 10.02
C LEU A 60 4.31 -2.45 8.69
N ASP A 61 3.00 -2.67 8.74
CA ASP A 61 2.13 -2.80 7.56
C ASP A 61 1.15 -1.63 7.56
N ILE A 62 1.29 -0.73 6.58
CA ILE A 62 0.51 0.50 6.41
C ILE A 62 -0.70 0.23 5.52
N GLY A 63 -1.91 0.55 6.01
CA GLY A 63 -3.14 0.20 5.34
C GLY A 63 -3.27 -1.32 5.20
N CYS A 64 -3.01 -2.04 6.30
CA CYS A 64 -2.83 -3.50 6.29
C CYS A 64 -4.08 -4.28 5.84
N GLY A 65 -5.26 -3.64 5.82
CA GLY A 65 -6.53 -4.30 5.55
C GLY A 65 -6.70 -5.53 6.45
N ALA A 66 -7.06 -6.65 5.88
CA ALA A 66 -7.18 -7.93 6.60
C ALA A 66 -5.83 -8.69 6.80
N GLY A 67 -4.68 -8.02 6.59
CA GLY A 67 -3.35 -8.53 6.91
C GLY A 67 -2.70 -9.43 5.84
N ASN A 68 -3.13 -9.36 4.59
CA ASN A 68 -2.65 -10.25 3.53
C ASN A 68 -1.13 -10.13 3.29
N TYR A 69 -0.59 -8.90 3.20
CA TYR A 69 0.84 -8.68 3.01
C TYR A 69 1.65 -9.09 4.25
N THR A 70 1.16 -8.81 5.46
CA THR A 70 1.77 -9.30 6.71
C THR A 70 1.84 -10.82 6.74
N LEU A 71 0.76 -11.54 6.40
CA LEU A 71 0.74 -13.00 6.35
C LEU A 71 1.75 -13.55 5.33
N LYS A 72 1.82 -12.92 4.16
CA LYS A 72 2.81 -13.28 3.15
C LYS A 72 4.23 -13.06 3.65
N MET A 73 4.51 -11.95 4.34
CA MET A 73 5.81 -11.67 4.94
C MET A 73 6.18 -12.70 6.00
N LEU A 74 5.24 -13.08 6.87
CA LEU A 74 5.44 -14.10 7.90
C LEU A 74 5.72 -15.50 7.32
N SER A 75 5.28 -15.78 6.09
CA SER A 75 5.67 -17.02 5.41
C SER A 75 7.17 -17.06 5.08
N LYS A 76 7.81 -15.88 4.96
CA LYS A 76 9.21 -15.70 4.56
C LYS A 76 10.16 -15.40 5.71
N VAL A 77 9.73 -14.58 6.69
CA VAL A 77 10.50 -14.23 7.89
C VAL A 77 9.62 -14.52 9.11
N LYS A 78 10.07 -15.46 9.95
CA LYS A 78 9.29 -15.94 11.09
C LYS A 78 9.42 -15.05 12.31
N ASN A 79 8.43 -15.12 13.20
CA ASN A 79 8.43 -14.49 14.53
C ASN A 79 8.59 -12.95 14.52
N LEU A 80 8.12 -12.29 13.45
CA LEU A 80 8.08 -10.83 13.41
C LEU A 80 7.10 -10.29 14.47
N ASN A 81 7.50 -9.25 15.17
CA ASN A 81 6.58 -8.34 15.83
C ASN A 81 5.92 -7.48 14.77
N CYS A 82 4.61 -7.54 14.67
CA CYS A 82 3.85 -6.90 13.61
C CYS A 82 3.05 -5.72 14.16
N THR A 83 3.31 -4.52 13.66
CA THR A 83 2.46 -3.34 13.88
C THR A 83 1.58 -3.19 12.64
N LEU A 84 0.27 -3.25 12.84
CA LEU A 84 -0.75 -3.20 11.79
C LEU A 84 -1.46 -1.86 11.87
N ASN A 85 -1.35 -1.05 10.83
CA ASN A 85 -2.04 0.24 10.74
C ASN A 85 -3.13 0.19 9.68
N ASP A 86 -4.31 0.69 10.04
CA ASP A 86 -5.43 0.88 9.11
C ASP A 86 -6.42 1.89 9.70
N LEU A 87 -7.26 2.50 8.86
CA LEU A 87 -8.38 3.34 9.30
C LEU A 87 -9.54 2.51 9.87
N SER A 88 -9.71 1.29 9.36
CA SER A 88 -10.83 0.40 9.68
C SER A 88 -10.50 -0.51 10.86
N MET A 89 -11.21 -0.35 11.98
CA MET A 89 -11.06 -1.25 13.13
C MET A 89 -11.53 -2.69 12.82
N PRO A 90 -12.62 -2.93 12.07
CA PRO A 90 -12.97 -4.29 11.65
C PRO A 90 -11.86 -4.98 10.82
N MET A 91 -11.20 -4.25 9.92
CA MET A 91 -10.02 -4.77 9.20
C MET A 91 -8.89 -5.14 10.15
N LEU A 92 -8.53 -4.23 11.06
CA LEU A 92 -7.49 -4.47 12.06
C LEU A 92 -7.77 -5.69 12.95
N GLN A 93 -9.00 -5.86 13.40
CA GLN A 93 -9.40 -7.02 14.19
C GLN A 93 -9.25 -8.31 13.40
N ARG A 94 -9.72 -8.34 12.15
CA ARG A 94 -9.55 -9.48 11.24
C ARG A 94 -8.06 -9.76 10.97
N ALA A 95 -7.26 -8.73 10.71
CA ALA A 95 -5.81 -8.88 10.54
C ALA A 95 -5.15 -9.46 11.79
N LYS A 96 -5.49 -8.95 12.99
CA LYS A 96 -4.97 -9.45 14.26
C LYS A 96 -5.25 -10.94 14.44
N GLU A 97 -6.49 -11.38 14.25
CA GLU A 97 -6.86 -12.80 14.38
C GLU A 97 -5.98 -13.68 13.48
N ARG A 98 -5.85 -13.29 12.21
CA ARG A 98 -5.10 -14.06 11.20
C ARG A 98 -3.58 -14.03 11.46
N VAL A 99 -3.03 -12.87 11.78
CA VAL A 99 -1.60 -12.67 11.99
C VAL A 99 -1.13 -13.33 13.29
N THR A 100 -1.88 -13.20 14.39
CA THR A 100 -1.55 -13.84 15.68
C THR A 100 -1.45 -15.36 15.55
N ALA A 101 -2.22 -15.97 14.67
CA ALA A 101 -2.14 -17.41 14.41
C ALA A 101 -0.85 -17.86 13.66
N GLN A 102 -0.08 -16.90 13.10
CA GLN A 102 1.08 -17.18 12.23
C GLN A 102 2.43 -16.68 12.79
N THR A 103 2.44 -15.90 13.87
CA THR A 103 3.67 -15.42 14.51
C THR A 103 3.69 -15.71 16.00
N ALA A 104 4.87 -15.98 16.54
CA ALA A 104 5.11 -15.97 17.99
C ALA A 104 5.47 -14.56 18.52
N GLY A 105 5.65 -13.58 17.61
CA GLY A 105 5.88 -12.18 17.95
C GLY A 105 4.61 -11.47 18.41
N THR A 106 4.76 -10.23 18.85
CA THR A 106 3.64 -9.39 19.26
C THR A 106 2.88 -8.86 18.05
N VAL A 107 1.55 -8.67 18.19
CA VAL A 107 0.71 -8.02 17.16
C VAL A 107 0.07 -6.78 17.78
N THR A 108 0.48 -5.61 17.31
CA THR A 108 0.02 -4.31 17.78
C THR A 108 -0.89 -3.68 16.72
N LEU A 109 -2.05 -3.17 17.11
CA LEU A 109 -2.97 -2.46 16.22
C LEU A 109 -2.85 -0.96 16.41
N VAL A 110 -2.82 -0.22 15.31
CA VAL A 110 -2.81 1.24 15.26
C VAL A 110 -3.92 1.70 14.33
N GLN A 111 -5.07 2.07 14.91
CA GLN A 111 -6.17 2.64 14.14
C GLN A 111 -5.94 4.14 13.98
N ASP A 112 -5.33 4.55 12.88
CA ASP A 112 -5.10 5.96 12.57
C ASP A 112 -4.82 6.15 11.08
N ASP A 113 -4.96 7.39 10.63
CA ASP A 113 -4.49 7.82 9.33
C ASP A 113 -2.95 7.80 9.29
N MET A 114 -2.37 7.29 8.21
CA MET A 114 -0.91 7.23 8.04
C MET A 114 -0.22 8.60 8.18
N ARG A 115 -0.94 9.69 7.90
CA ARG A 115 -0.46 11.07 8.09
C ARG A 115 -0.27 11.46 9.56
N ASN A 116 -1.03 10.84 10.47
CA ASN A 116 -1.02 11.14 11.90
C ASN A 116 -0.14 10.21 12.72
N LEU A 117 0.36 9.11 12.13
CA LEU A 117 1.14 8.09 12.84
C LEU A 117 2.24 8.73 13.69
N ASP A 118 2.22 8.40 14.99
CA ASP A 118 3.26 8.74 15.97
C ASP A 118 3.90 7.42 16.46
N LEU A 119 4.95 7.00 15.77
CA LEU A 119 5.66 5.74 16.01
C LEU A 119 7.13 6.02 16.32
N PRO A 120 7.79 5.16 17.11
CA PRO A 120 9.17 5.40 17.54
C PRO A 120 10.13 5.42 16.34
N GLY A 121 11.04 6.39 16.34
CA GLY A 121 12.10 6.50 15.33
C GLY A 121 13.07 5.33 15.36
N ASN A 122 13.61 4.97 14.20
CA ASN A 122 14.60 3.87 14.05
C ASN A 122 14.15 2.56 14.71
N HIS A 123 12.88 2.19 14.56
CA HIS A 123 12.28 1.04 15.21
C HIS A 123 12.03 -0.14 14.27
N PHE A 124 11.54 0.13 13.06
CA PHE A 124 11.14 -0.91 12.14
C PHE A 124 12.28 -1.37 11.23
N ASP A 125 12.34 -2.67 10.98
CA ASP A 125 13.25 -3.26 10.00
C ASP A 125 12.63 -3.23 8.60
N ILE A 126 11.30 -3.45 8.52
CA ILE A 126 10.53 -3.52 7.28
C ILE A 126 9.27 -2.67 7.42
N ILE A 127 8.97 -1.89 6.38
CA ILE A 127 7.66 -1.28 6.16
C ILE A 127 7.07 -1.87 4.87
N LEU A 128 5.82 -2.31 4.94
CA LEU A 128 5.00 -2.66 3.77
C LEU A 128 3.88 -1.63 3.62
N ALA A 129 3.58 -1.24 2.39
CA ALA A 129 2.44 -0.38 2.07
C ALA A 129 1.82 -0.86 0.75
N ALA A 130 0.64 -1.46 0.82
CA ALA A 130 0.00 -2.04 -0.35
C ALA A 130 -1.41 -1.50 -0.55
N ALA A 131 -1.68 -0.96 -1.76
CA ALA A 131 -2.98 -0.41 -2.16
C ALA A 131 -3.52 0.62 -1.14
N THR A 132 -2.67 1.57 -0.71
CA THR A 132 -3.04 2.51 0.36
C THR A 132 -2.52 3.94 0.14
N LEU A 133 -1.32 4.13 -0.44
CA LEU A 133 -0.71 5.47 -0.56
C LEU A 133 -1.45 6.37 -1.56
N HIS A 134 -2.18 5.80 -2.51
CA HIS A 134 -3.03 6.53 -3.45
C HIS A 134 -4.15 7.35 -2.76
N HIS A 135 -4.41 7.10 -1.49
CA HIS A 135 -5.33 7.92 -0.68
C HIS A 135 -4.69 9.21 -0.14
N LEU A 136 -3.38 9.42 -0.26
CA LEU A 136 -2.73 10.70 0.02
C LEU A 136 -3.17 11.75 -1.00
N ARG A 137 -3.42 12.98 -0.55
CA ARG A 137 -4.07 14.00 -1.39
C ARG A 137 -3.08 14.99 -2.00
N SER A 138 -2.35 15.71 -1.16
CA SER A 138 -1.47 16.78 -1.59
C SER A 138 -0.01 16.34 -1.62
N ASP A 139 0.84 17.13 -2.27
CA ASP A 139 2.29 16.87 -2.29
C ASP A 139 2.87 16.96 -0.87
N GLU A 140 2.27 17.80 -0.02
CA GLU A 140 2.63 17.91 1.39
C GLU A 140 2.29 16.63 2.17
N ASP A 141 1.14 16.00 1.91
CA ASP A 141 0.78 14.69 2.48
C ASP A 141 1.82 13.62 2.10
N TRP A 142 2.19 13.57 0.81
CA TRP A 142 3.16 12.62 0.30
C TRP A 142 4.54 12.83 0.95
N GLU A 143 5.03 14.06 1.02
CA GLU A 143 6.32 14.38 1.63
C GLU A 143 6.33 14.09 3.14
N LEU A 144 5.26 14.43 3.84
CA LEU A 144 5.09 14.16 5.27
C LEU A 144 5.17 12.66 5.55
N VAL A 145 4.38 11.86 4.83
CA VAL A 145 4.27 10.42 5.06
C VAL A 145 5.58 9.70 4.72
N PHE A 146 6.21 10.03 3.58
CA PHE A 146 7.50 9.42 3.20
C PHE A 146 8.63 9.80 4.17
N THR A 147 8.63 11.05 4.68
CA THR A 147 9.56 11.48 5.72
C THR A 147 9.35 10.70 7.02
N LYS A 148 8.09 10.47 7.44
CA LYS A 148 7.78 9.63 8.60
C LYS A 148 8.30 8.22 8.40
N PHE A 149 8.05 7.58 7.25
CA PHE A 149 8.53 6.23 6.95
C PHE A 149 10.05 6.13 7.05
N TYR A 150 10.77 7.12 6.49
CA TYR A 150 12.22 7.18 6.62
C TYR A 150 12.66 7.25 8.09
N ASN A 151 12.02 8.12 8.89
CA ASN A 151 12.42 8.35 10.28
C ASN A 151 12.19 7.14 11.19
N ILE A 152 11.09 6.40 10.99
CA ILE A 152 10.75 5.23 11.82
C ILE A 152 11.49 3.95 11.43
N LEU A 153 12.04 3.87 10.20
CA LEU A 153 12.91 2.78 9.80
C LEU A 153 14.27 2.85 10.51
N LYS A 154 14.81 1.70 10.88
CA LYS A 154 16.21 1.56 11.31
C LYS A 154 17.17 1.87 10.16
N PRO A 155 18.42 2.28 10.43
CA PRO A 155 19.46 2.26 9.40
C PRO A 155 19.58 0.85 8.80
N GLY A 156 19.55 0.76 7.46
CA GLY A 156 19.50 -0.51 6.73
C GLY A 156 18.12 -1.17 6.66
N GLY A 157 17.11 -0.58 7.28
CA GLY A 157 15.71 -0.98 7.11
C GLY A 157 15.17 -0.62 5.72
N SER A 158 14.09 -1.27 5.31
CA SER A 158 13.53 -1.08 3.95
C SER A 158 12.02 -0.87 3.94
N ILE A 159 11.56 -0.16 2.92
CA ILE A 159 10.16 0.00 2.59
C ILE A 159 9.85 -0.63 1.23
N TRP A 160 8.73 -1.35 1.13
CA TRP A 160 8.25 -1.92 -0.13
C TRP A 160 6.78 -1.57 -0.33
N ILE A 161 6.50 -1.01 -1.48
CA ILE A 161 5.22 -0.43 -1.86
C ILE A 161 4.69 -1.19 -3.07
N SER A 162 3.41 -1.57 -3.05
CA SER A 162 2.68 -2.07 -4.21
C SER A 162 1.40 -1.27 -4.34
N ASP A 163 1.29 -0.40 -5.35
CA ASP A 163 0.20 0.57 -5.34
C ASP A 163 -0.31 0.94 -6.74
N LEU A 164 -1.50 1.57 -6.74
CA LEU A 164 -2.07 2.28 -7.88
C LEU A 164 -1.19 3.50 -8.19
N ILE A 165 -0.82 3.67 -9.46
CA ILE A 165 0.03 4.77 -9.91
C ILE A 165 -0.63 5.60 -11.01
N ALA A 166 -0.20 6.85 -11.14
CA ALA A 166 -0.51 7.70 -12.28
C ALA A 166 0.60 7.62 -13.36
N HIS A 167 0.34 8.21 -14.50
CA HIS A 167 1.33 8.41 -15.57
C HIS A 167 1.53 9.90 -15.82
N ASP A 168 2.79 10.35 -15.97
CA ASP A 168 3.14 11.75 -16.17
C ASP A 168 2.78 12.24 -17.58
N SER A 169 2.84 11.36 -18.58
CA SER A 169 2.55 11.67 -19.99
C SER A 169 1.09 11.42 -20.32
N VAL A 170 0.38 12.44 -20.82
CA VAL A 170 -1.03 12.31 -21.20
C VAL A 170 -1.27 11.21 -22.25
N PRO A 171 -0.49 11.10 -23.36
CA PRO A 171 -0.67 10.00 -24.32
C PRO A 171 -0.44 8.61 -23.70
N ILE A 172 0.56 8.48 -22.80
CA ILE A 172 0.84 7.21 -22.11
C ILE A 172 -0.26 6.89 -21.11
N ASN A 173 -0.79 7.90 -20.42
CA ASN A 173 -1.95 7.70 -19.54
C ASN A 173 -3.17 7.21 -20.32
N GLN A 174 -3.44 7.75 -21.51
CA GLN A 174 -4.53 7.29 -22.37
C GLN A 174 -4.34 5.83 -22.81
N LEU A 175 -3.10 5.45 -23.21
CA LEU A 175 -2.77 4.06 -23.56
C LEU A 175 -3.09 3.11 -22.42
N PHE A 176 -2.61 3.41 -21.21
CA PHE A 176 -2.82 2.53 -20.06
C PHE A 176 -4.24 2.59 -19.51
N HIS A 177 -4.95 3.70 -19.71
CA HIS A 177 -6.38 3.76 -19.41
C HIS A 177 -7.16 2.77 -20.29
N GLN A 178 -6.83 2.69 -21.58
CA GLN A 178 -7.47 1.70 -22.47
C GLN A 178 -7.10 0.27 -22.03
N ASN A 179 -5.82 -0.02 -21.77
CA ASN A 179 -5.40 -1.34 -21.34
C ASN A 179 -6.08 -1.79 -20.01
N TYR A 180 -6.24 -0.86 -19.08
CA TYR A 180 -6.92 -1.15 -17.82
C TYR A 180 -8.44 -1.29 -18.02
N SER A 181 -9.02 -0.50 -18.91
CA SER A 181 -10.43 -0.65 -19.32
C SER A 181 -10.69 -2.05 -19.88
N ASP A 182 -9.84 -2.51 -20.80
CA ASP A 182 -9.96 -3.84 -21.41
C ASP A 182 -9.83 -4.95 -20.35
N TYR A 183 -8.91 -4.80 -19.41
CA TYR A 183 -8.75 -5.72 -18.27
C TYR A 183 -10.02 -5.78 -17.42
N LEU A 184 -10.55 -4.63 -16.99
CA LEU A 184 -11.77 -4.56 -16.17
C LEU A 184 -13.00 -5.12 -16.89
N ASP A 185 -13.08 -4.94 -18.21
CA ASP A 185 -14.15 -5.52 -19.03
C ASP A 185 -14.12 -7.06 -19.00
N THR A 186 -12.94 -7.67 -18.90
CA THR A 186 -12.83 -9.14 -18.73
C THR A 186 -13.35 -9.64 -17.37
N LEU A 187 -13.37 -8.77 -16.35
CA LEU A 187 -13.80 -9.14 -14.99
C LEU A 187 -15.31 -9.02 -14.79
N GLY A 188 -15.96 -8.05 -15.43
CA GLY A 188 -17.38 -7.81 -15.19
C GLY A 188 -18.06 -6.90 -16.22
N GLY A 189 -17.45 -6.67 -17.39
CA GLY A 189 -18.00 -5.86 -18.46
C GLY A 189 -17.95 -4.36 -18.17
N SER A 190 -18.60 -3.58 -19.07
CA SER A 190 -18.52 -2.11 -19.02
C SER A 190 -19.08 -1.49 -17.75
N GLU A 191 -20.16 -2.03 -17.21
CA GLU A 191 -20.75 -1.52 -15.95
C GLU A 191 -19.78 -1.67 -14.76
N TYR A 192 -19.11 -2.80 -14.68
CA TYR A 192 -18.10 -3.02 -13.65
C TYR A 192 -16.89 -2.08 -13.81
N ARG A 193 -16.42 -1.92 -15.05
CA ARG A 193 -15.34 -0.97 -15.40
C ARG A 193 -15.67 0.46 -14.96
N GLU A 194 -16.86 0.96 -15.36
CA GLU A 194 -17.30 2.31 -14.99
C GLU A 194 -17.35 2.49 -13.48
N LYS A 195 -17.92 1.53 -12.75
CA LYS A 195 -17.94 1.54 -11.30
C LYS A 195 -16.54 1.62 -10.68
N VAL A 196 -15.56 0.90 -11.23
CA VAL A 196 -14.17 0.94 -10.72
C VAL A 196 -13.53 2.29 -11.01
N PHE A 197 -13.71 2.87 -12.19
CA PHE A 197 -13.17 4.19 -12.52
C PHE A 197 -13.83 5.32 -11.71
N ASP A 198 -15.13 5.26 -11.49
CA ASP A 198 -15.84 6.22 -10.63
C ASP A 198 -15.31 6.18 -9.19
N TYR A 199 -15.09 4.98 -8.66
CA TYR A 199 -14.48 4.77 -7.37
C TYR A 199 -13.08 5.38 -7.29
N ILE A 200 -12.17 5.06 -8.25
CA ILE A 200 -10.83 5.64 -8.33
C ILE A 200 -10.89 7.17 -8.43
N ALA A 201 -11.77 7.70 -9.27
CA ALA A 201 -11.94 9.14 -9.42
C ALA A 201 -12.42 9.81 -8.14
N HIS A 202 -13.27 9.14 -7.36
CA HIS A 202 -13.82 9.68 -6.13
C HIS A 202 -12.87 9.57 -4.92
N GLU A 203 -12.13 8.46 -4.79
CA GLU A 203 -11.34 8.18 -3.59
C GLU A 203 -9.84 8.39 -3.77
N ASP A 204 -9.28 8.25 -4.98
CA ASP A 204 -7.83 8.11 -5.15
C ASP A 204 -7.17 9.34 -5.78
N THR A 205 -5.92 9.56 -5.39
CA THR A 205 -5.07 10.64 -5.91
C THR A 205 -3.64 10.10 -6.14
N PRO A 206 -3.49 9.06 -6.98
CA PRO A 206 -2.20 8.41 -7.18
C PRO A 206 -1.17 9.37 -7.77
N ARG A 207 0.09 9.13 -7.46
CA ARG A 207 1.24 9.77 -8.10
C ARG A 207 1.96 8.78 -9.00
N SER A 208 2.70 9.31 -9.97
CA SER A 208 3.50 8.44 -10.85
C SER A 208 4.59 7.71 -10.04
N VAL A 209 5.04 6.55 -10.55
CA VAL A 209 6.15 5.82 -9.95
C VAL A 209 7.43 6.69 -9.95
N ASN A 210 7.63 7.52 -10.98
CA ASN A 210 8.77 8.43 -11.04
C ASN A 210 8.74 9.46 -9.90
N TYR A 211 7.56 10.05 -9.62
CA TYR A 211 7.37 10.97 -8.49
C TYR A 211 7.70 10.28 -7.16
N GLN A 212 7.15 9.08 -6.95
CA GLN A 212 7.29 8.36 -5.68
C GLN A 212 8.73 7.88 -5.45
N THR A 213 9.43 7.38 -6.47
CA THR A 213 10.84 6.98 -6.36
C THR A 213 11.77 8.18 -6.16
N ALA A 214 11.50 9.29 -6.83
CA ALA A 214 12.23 10.54 -6.60
C ALA A 214 12.00 11.07 -5.17
N LEU A 215 10.78 10.94 -4.64
CA LEU A 215 10.46 11.33 -3.27
C LEU A 215 11.16 10.44 -2.24
N LEU A 216 11.20 9.11 -2.44
CA LEU A 216 12.01 8.20 -1.61
C LEU A 216 13.45 8.68 -1.55
N SER A 217 14.05 8.97 -2.70
CA SER A 217 15.44 9.48 -2.77
C SER A 217 15.58 10.85 -2.07
N LYS A 218 14.62 11.75 -2.25
CA LYS A 218 14.61 13.10 -1.63
C LYS A 218 14.60 13.02 -0.11
N VAL A 219 13.81 12.12 0.48
CA VAL A 219 13.72 11.98 1.95
C VAL A 219 14.88 11.18 2.56
N GLY A 220 15.76 10.59 1.75
CA GLY A 220 17.02 10.01 2.22
C GLY A 220 17.27 8.54 1.93
N PHE A 221 16.31 7.81 1.30
CA PHE A 221 16.55 6.43 0.86
C PHE A 221 17.66 6.39 -0.19
N LYS A 222 18.61 5.47 -0.03
CA LYS A 222 19.83 5.44 -0.85
C LYS A 222 19.75 4.48 -2.04
N GLN A 223 19.02 3.39 -1.87
CA GLN A 223 18.85 2.36 -2.89
C GLN A 223 17.36 2.25 -3.16
N VAL A 224 16.93 2.87 -4.25
CA VAL A 224 15.53 2.90 -4.65
C VAL A 224 15.38 2.07 -5.91
N GLU A 225 14.52 1.04 -5.86
CA GLU A 225 14.35 0.07 -6.93
C GLU A 225 12.88 -0.05 -7.32
N ILE A 226 12.64 -0.22 -8.63
CA ILE A 226 11.35 -0.62 -9.17
C ILE A 226 11.40 -2.12 -9.41
N LEU A 227 10.55 -2.87 -8.71
CA LEU A 227 10.47 -4.32 -8.82
C LEU A 227 9.57 -4.78 -9.96
N HIS A 228 8.50 -4.02 -10.21
CA HIS A 228 7.51 -4.31 -11.24
C HIS A 228 6.71 -3.05 -11.62
N LYS A 229 6.29 -2.98 -12.88
CA LYS A 229 5.33 -1.96 -13.34
C LYS A 229 4.51 -2.52 -14.48
N ASN A 230 3.18 -2.53 -14.33
CA ASN A 230 2.26 -2.90 -15.39
C ASN A 230 0.99 -2.03 -15.30
N SER A 231 0.62 -1.40 -16.42
CA SER A 231 -0.55 -0.53 -16.50
C SER A 231 -0.56 0.53 -15.38
N TYR A 232 -1.59 0.58 -14.57
CA TYR A 232 -1.76 1.49 -13.42
C TYR A 232 -1.20 0.95 -12.10
N PHE A 233 -0.40 -0.10 -12.11
CA PHE A 233 0.14 -0.69 -10.89
C PHE A 233 1.66 -0.81 -10.94
N ALA A 234 2.29 -0.57 -9.79
CA ALA A 234 3.72 -0.73 -9.64
C ALA A 234 4.08 -1.29 -8.27
N ALA A 235 5.18 -2.05 -8.23
CA ALA A 235 5.87 -2.46 -7.01
C ALA A 235 7.26 -1.84 -7.01
N PHE A 236 7.63 -1.17 -5.95
CA PHE A 236 8.90 -0.46 -5.80
C PHE A 236 9.21 -0.24 -4.32
N GLY A 237 10.41 0.22 -4.02
CA GLY A 237 10.76 0.52 -2.64
C GLY A 237 12.16 1.07 -2.51
N GLY A 238 12.67 1.09 -1.28
CA GLY A 238 14.01 1.61 -1.01
C GLY A 238 14.57 1.20 0.34
N ILE A 239 15.87 1.36 0.49
CA ILE A 239 16.66 1.02 1.69
C ILE A 239 17.18 2.30 2.32
N LYS A 240 16.99 2.45 3.63
CA LYS A 240 17.48 3.59 4.43
C LYS A 240 18.99 3.55 4.64
#